data_65f4dceb972d19f0e56a57e7bc7817ab
#
_entry.id   65f4dceb972d19f0e56a57e7bc7817ab
#
_cell.length_a   1.000
_cell.length_b   1.000
_cell.length_c   1.000
_cell.angle_alpha   90.00
_cell.angle_beta   90.00
_cell.angle_gamma   90.00
#
_symmetry.space_group_name_H-M   'P 1'
#
loop_
_entity.id
_entity.type
_entity.pdbx_description
1 polymer ?
#
loop_
_entity_poly.entity_id
_entity_poly.type
_entity_poly.pdbx_seq_one_letter_code
_entity_poly.pdbx_strand_id
1 'polypeptide(L)'
;MSESLNHLLAELHAERVRTWAPEALKVNIDQRQKLVDEARHETFVKAGDSVAPFELLKVEGGTLSLEQLVANGPAVLVFFRFAGCPACNIAIPYYERNLQPALRERGVPLLAVSPQVPERLVEIKDRHNLSLQVASDRDNALARRFGVLYEFDQASRQASLAKGPGIGEVTGTGTWELPQPTVVVIGSDRRVHFAEVSPDWLVRSEAQPIIAAVDEVLEVTDKVARSA
;
A
#
# COMPACT_ATOMS: atom_id res chain seq x y z
N MET A 1 13.28 -18.55 -11.78
CA MET A 1 12.36 -17.46 -12.19
C MET A 1 12.00 -16.71 -10.92
N SER A 2 12.06 -15.37 -10.92
CA SER A 2 11.63 -14.57 -9.77
C SER A 2 10.11 -14.72 -9.59
N GLU A 3 9.65 -14.74 -8.34
CA GLU A 3 8.23 -14.73 -8.00
C GLU A 3 7.57 -13.43 -8.53
N SER A 4 6.41 -13.52 -9.17
CA SER A 4 5.65 -12.35 -9.66
C SER A 4 4.41 -12.13 -8.79
N LEU A 5 4.27 -10.91 -8.25
CA LEU A 5 3.10 -10.51 -7.46
C LEU A 5 1.82 -10.57 -8.28
N ASN A 6 1.87 -10.06 -9.52
CA ASN A 6 0.70 -10.03 -10.39
C ASN A 6 0.27 -11.44 -10.81
N HIS A 7 1.20 -12.38 -10.92
CA HIS A 7 0.86 -13.79 -11.14
C HIS A 7 0.11 -14.38 -9.92
N LEU A 8 0.60 -14.16 -8.70
CA LEU A 8 -0.07 -14.61 -7.48
C LEU A 8 -1.47 -14.01 -7.31
N LEU A 9 -1.64 -12.75 -7.66
CA LEU A 9 -2.94 -12.08 -7.61
C LEU A 9 -3.90 -12.57 -8.70
N ALA A 10 -3.39 -12.94 -9.88
CA ALA A 10 -4.16 -13.59 -10.94
C ALA A 10 -4.63 -14.99 -10.51
N GLU A 11 -3.81 -15.75 -9.81
CA GLU A 11 -4.21 -17.05 -9.22
C GLU A 11 -5.32 -16.90 -8.19
N LEU A 12 -5.26 -15.88 -7.31
CA LEU A 12 -6.35 -15.56 -6.39
C LEU A 12 -7.64 -15.24 -7.14
N HIS A 13 -7.57 -14.51 -8.26
CA HIS A 13 -8.75 -14.24 -9.08
C HIS A 13 -9.29 -15.52 -9.72
N ALA A 14 -8.43 -16.35 -10.31
CA ALA A 14 -8.81 -17.61 -10.92
C ALA A 14 -9.46 -18.56 -9.90
N GLU A 15 -9.00 -18.60 -8.66
CA GLU A 15 -9.63 -19.35 -7.59
C GLU A 15 -11.04 -18.84 -7.30
N ARG A 16 -11.24 -17.51 -7.20
CA ARG A 16 -12.57 -16.91 -7.01
C ARG A 16 -13.53 -17.23 -8.14
N VAL A 17 -13.06 -17.21 -9.38
CA VAL A 17 -13.86 -17.61 -10.55
C VAL A 17 -14.36 -19.05 -10.42
N ARG A 18 -13.55 -19.95 -9.85
CA ARG A 18 -13.95 -21.36 -9.65
C ARG A 18 -14.85 -21.60 -8.44
N THR A 19 -14.73 -20.77 -7.39
CA THR A 19 -15.28 -21.11 -6.07
C THR A 19 -16.38 -20.18 -5.58
N TRP A 20 -16.48 -18.94 -6.10
CA TRP A 20 -17.46 -17.98 -5.63
C TRP A 20 -18.78 -18.13 -6.38
N ALA A 21 -19.88 -17.82 -5.68
CA ALA A 21 -21.17 -17.63 -6.35
C ALA A 21 -21.06 -16.52 -7.41
N PRO A 22 -21.66 -16.69 -8.60
CA PRO A 22 -21.54 -15.74 -9.71
C PRO A 22 -21.88 -14.29 -9.34
N GLU A 23 -22.89 -14.09 -8.51
CA GLU A 23 -23.34 -12.77 -8.06
C GLU A 23 -22.27 -12.08 -7.18
N ALA A 24 -21.66 -12.82 -6.26
CA ALA A 24 -20.62 -12.31 -5.39
C ALA A 24 -19.32 -11.99 -6.19
N LEU A 25 -19.01 -12.83 -7.16
CA LEU A 25 -17.87 -12.60 -8.07
C LEU A 25 -18.12 -11.36 -8.91
N LYS A 26 -19.34 -11.20 -9.46
CA LYS A 26 -19.72 -10.03 -10.27
C LYS A 26 -19.55 -8.73 -9.48
N VAL A 27 -20.03 -8.63 -8.25
CA VAL A 27 -19.84 -7.43 -7.40
C VAL A 27 -18.35 -7.09 -7.24
N ASN A 28 -17.50 -8.09 -7.05
CA ASN A 28 -16.05 -7.87 -6.90
C ASN A 28 -15.39 -7.40 -8.21
N ILE A 29 -15.79 -7.96 -9.36
CA ILE A 29 -15.29 -7.56 -10.67
C ILE A 29 -15.75 -6.15 -11.02
N ASP A 30 -17.04 -5.88 -10.86
CA ASP A 30 -17.65 -4.59 -11.20
C ASP A 30 -17.04 -3.45 -10.38
N GLN A 31 -16.79 -3.67 -9.06
CA GLN A 31 -16.14 -2.65 -8.24
C GLN A 31 -14.72 -2.35 -8.72
N ARG A 32 -13.94 -3.36 -9.08
CA ARG A 32 -12.57 -3.16 -9.60
C ARG A 32 -12.60 -2.41 -10.92
N GLN A 33 -13.48 -2.83 -11.84
CA GLN A 33 -13.63 -2.16 -13.13
C GLN A 33 -14.05 -0.70 -12.95
N LYS A 34 -15.03 -0.45 -12.09
CA LYS A 34 -15.48 0.91 -11.77
C LYS A 34 -14.33 1.78 -11.24
N LEU A 35 -13.49 1.26 -10.35
CA LEU A 35 -12.35 2.00 -9.83
C LEU A 35 -11.31 2.32 -10.91
N VAL A 36 -11.13 1.44 -11.89
CA VAL A 36 -10.27 1.70 -13.05
C VAL A 36 -10.88 2.77 -13.96
N ASP A 37 -12.17 2.65 -14.27
CA ASP A 37 -12.87 3.55 -15.19
C ASP A 37 -13.04 4.98 -14.62
N GLU A 38 -13.21 5.09 -13.29
CA GLU A 38 -13.39 6.35 -12.58
C GLU A 38 -12.07 6.91 -12.01
N ALA A 39 -10.92 6.26 -12.28
CA ALA A 39 -9.62 6.69 -11.76
C ALA A 39 -9.27 8.10 -12.26
N ARG A 40 -9.08 9.02 -11.33
CA ARG A 40 -8.64 10.39 -11.62
C ARG A 40 -7.13 10.49 -11.45
N HIS A 41 -6.40 9.98 -12.44
CA HIS A 41 -4.94 9.91 -12.43
C HIS A 41 -4.25 11.26 -12.18
N GLU A 42 -4.89 12.37 -12.55
CA GLU A 42 -4.39 13.72 -12.31
C GLU A 42 -4.35 14.11 -10.82
N THR A 43 -5.19 13.47 -10.00
CA THR A 43 -5.23 13.72 -8.54
C THR A 43 -4.31 12.81 -7.74
N PHE A 44 -3.78 11.76 -8.35
CA PHE A 44 -2.90 10.82 -7.68
C PHE A 44 -1.52 11.42 -7.41
N VAL A 45 -0.94 11.02 -6.30
CA VAL A 45 0.47 11.28 -6.01
C VAL A 45 1.35 10.79 -7.15
N LYS A 46 2.35 11.58 -7.54
CA LYS A 46 3.24 11.31 -8.68
C LYS A 46 4.65 11.80 -8.40
N ALA A 47 5.60 11.30 -9.18
CA ALA A 47 6.98 11.76 -9.12
C ALA A 47 7.07 13.30 -9.31
N GLY A 48 7.90 13.96 -8.49
CA GLY A 48 8.06 15.38 -8.41
C GLY A 48 7.19 16.09 -7.36
N ASP A 49 6.14 15.46 -6.85
CA ASP A 49 5.28 16.04 -5.81
C ASP A 49 6.06 16.24 -4.50
N SER A 50 5.80 17.36 -3.83
CA SER A 50 6.34 17.62 -2.48
C SER A 50 5.49 16.94 -1.43
N VAL A 51 6.13 16.30 -0.48
CA VAL A 51 5.46 15.61 0.64
C VAL A 51 5.49 16.51 1.87
N ALA A 52 4.32 16.99 2.28
CA ALA A 52 4.18 17.74 3.54
C ALA A 52 4.38 16.80 4.75
N PRO A 53 4.85 17.31 5.91
CA PRO A 53 5.04 16.52 7.12
C PRO A 53 3.81 15.68 7.48
N PHE A 54 4.06 14.46 7.95
CA PHE A 54 3.03 13.53 8.44
C PHE A 54 3.56 12.68 9.59
N GLU A 55 2.65 12.09 10.33
CA GLU A 55 2.94 11.08 11.34
C GLU A 55 2.03 9.86 11.13
N LEU A 56 2.60 8.67 11.32
CA LEU A 56 1.91 7.39 11.27
C LEU A 56 2.04 6.70 12.64
N LEU A 57 1.05 5.90 13.01
CA LEU A 57 1.07 5.14 14.26
C LEU A 57 1.67 3.76 14.02
N LYS A 58 2.79 3.44 14.66
CA LYS A 58 3.38 2.09 14.55
C LYS A 58 2.53 1.06 15.28
N VAL A 59 2.43 -0.14 14.72
CA VAL A 59 1.67 -1.24 15.37
C VAL A 59 2.34 -1.70 16.67
N GLU A 60 3.64 -1.47 16.84
CA GLU A 60 4.38 -1.74 18.08
C GLU A 60 4.30 -0.58 19.10
N GLY A 61 3.57 0.47 18.78
CA GLY A 61 3.42 1.67 19.60
C GLY A 61 4.34 2.82 19.21
N GLY A 62 3.92 4.02 19.56
CA GLY A 62 4.59 5.27 19.19
C GLY A 62 4.27 5.72 17.77
N THR A 63 4.89 6.82 17.36
CA THR A 63 4.73 7.45 16.04
C THR A 63 5.97 7.32 15.19
N LEU A 64 5.79 7.52 13.88
CA LEU A 64 6.85 7.58 12.89
C LEU A 64 6.57 8.76 11.96
N SER A 65 7.43 9.78 12.01
CA SER A 65 7.29 10.97 11.16
C SER A 65 7.99 10.82 9.82
N LEU A 66 7.60 11.66 8.85
CA LEU A 66 8.30 11.77 7.56
C LEU A 66 9.79 12.03 7.77
N GLU A 67 10.14 12.96 8.64
CA GLU A 67 11.54 13.35 8.92
C GLU A 67 12.35 12.17 9.42
N GLN A 68 11.78 11.36 10.30
CA GLN A 68 12.45 10.14 10.81
C GLN A 68 12.63 9.10 9.70
N LEU A 69 11.62 8.95 8.82
CA LEU A 69 11.66 7.99 7.71
C LEU A 69 12.77 8.31 6.72
N VAL A 70 12.94 9.58 6.36
CA VAL A 70 13.88 10.03 5.32
C VAL A 70 15.19 10.61 5.88
N ALA A 71 15.45 10.45 7.18
CA ALA A 71 16.60 11.04 7.85
C ALA A 71 17.96 10.59 7.26
N ASN A 72 18.05 9.37 6.78
CA ASN A 72 19.30 8.76 6.29
C ASN A 72 19.25 8.41 4.78
N GLY A 73 18.24 8.89 4.05
CA GLY A 73 18.06 8.57 2.64
C GLY A 73 16.59 8.44 2.26
N PRO A 74 16.30 7.81 1.11
CA PRO A 74 14.91 7.59 0.70
C PRO A 74 14.19 6.59 1.59
N ALA A 75 12.85 6.60 1.53
CA ALA A 75 11.98 5.63 2.18
C ALA A 75 10.92 5.11 1.19
N VAL A 76 10.50 3.85 1.36
CA VAL A 76 9.46 3.23 0.54
C VAL A 76 8.20 3.01 1.40
N LEU A 77 7.07 3.56 0.95
CA LEU A 77 5.75 3.36 1.55
C LEU A 77 4.91 2.48 0.63
N VAL A 78 4.29 1.45 1.18
CA VAL A 78 3.34 0.57 0.48
C VAL A 78 1.98 0.69 1.16
N PHE A 79 1.05 1.38 0.53
CA PHE A 79 -0.32 1.47 1.02
C PHE A 79 -1.09 0.19 0.70
N PHE A 80 -1.81 -0.31 1.69
CA PHE A 80 -2.67 -1.48 1.54
C PHE A 80 -3.98 -1.31 2.30
N ARG A 81 -4.97 -2.12 1.97
CA ARG A 81 -6.35 -1.90 2.42
C ARG A 81 -6.52 -2.16 3.92
N PHE A 82 -6.28 -3.39 4.39
CA PHE A 82 -6.40 -3.81 5.79
C PHE A 82 -5.87 -5.24 5.99
N ALA A 83 -5.64 -5.65 7.24
CA ALA A 83 -5.04 -6.94 7.60
C ALA A 83 -5.85 -8.18 7.15
N GLY A 84 -7.18 -8.08 7.07
CA GLY A 84 -8.06 -9.17 6.61
C GLY A 84 -8.25 -9.27 5.09
N CYS A 85 -7.66 -8.37 4.29
CA CYS A 85 -7.81 -8.34 2.84
C CYS A 85 -7.02 -9.49 2.18
N PRO A 86 -7.64 -10.44 1.44
CA PRO A 86 -6.92 -11.58 0.85
C PRO A 86 -5.79 -11.17 -0.09
N ALA A 87 -6.01 -10.20 -0.99
CA ALA A 87 -4.98 -9.70 -1.89
C ALA A 87 -3.81 -9.01 -1.13
N CYS A 88 -4.09 -8.38 0.03
CA CYS A 88 -3.06 -7.77 0.87
C CYS A 88 -2.25 -8.85 1.60
N ASN A 89 -2.88 -9.96 2.00
CA ASN A 89 -2.21 -11.12 2.59
C ASN A 89 -1.35 -11.91 1.57
N ILE A 90 -1.42 -11.58 0.29
CA ILE A 90 -0.48 -12.02 -0.75
C ILE A 90 0.62 -10.98 -0.94
N ALA A 91 0.23 -9.69 -1.11
CA ALA A 91 1.16 -8.65 -1.50
C ALA A 91 2.16 -8.27 -0.40
N ILE A 92 1.72 -8.15 0.86
CA ILE A 92 2.63 -7.72 1.93
C ILE A 92 3.71 -8.80 2.21
N PRO A 93 3.38 -10.10 2.32
CA PRO A 93 4.42 -11.14 2.38
C PRO A 93 5.28 -11.25 1.13
N TYR A 94 4.75 -10.93 -0.05
CA TYR A 94 5.57 -10.85 -1.26
C TYR A 94 6.64 -9.76 -1.13
N TYR A 95 6.28 -8.55 -0.67
CA TYR A 95 7.25 -7.47 -0.44
C TYR A 95 8.24 -7.81 0.67
N GLU A 96 7.81 -8.53 1.71
CA GLU A 96 8.74 -9.03 2.74
C GLU A 96 9.84 -9.91 2.13
N ARG A 97 9.49 -10.80 1.19
CA ARG A 97 10.45 -11.74 0.58
C ARG A 97 11.28 -11.13 -0.54
N ASN A 98 10.68 -10.28 -1.38
CA ASN A 98 11.26 -9.86 -2.66
C ASN A 98 11.75 -8.40 -2.67
N LEU A 99 11.27 -7.55 -1.76
CA LEU A 99 11.63 -6.13 -1.68
C LEU A 99 12.44 -5.80 -0.43
N GLN A 100 11.99 -6.24 0.75
CA GLN A 100 12.60 -5.90 2.03
C GLN A 100 14.11 -6.25 2.12
N PRO A 101 14.60 -7.42 1.66
CA PRO A 101 16.03 -7.72 1.72
C PRO A 101 16.87 -6.72 0.91
N ALA A 102 16.44 -6.43 -0.32
CA ALA A 102 17.15 -5.50 -1.20
C ALA A 102 17.17 -4.06 -0.65
N LEU A 103 16.08 -3.61 -0.03
CA LEU A 103 16.02 -2.28 0.60
C LEU A 103 16.87 -2.23 1.88
N ARG A 104 16.89 -3.31 2.66
CA ARG A 104 17.72 -3.41 3.87
C ARG A 104 19.21 -3.32 3.54
N GLU A 105 19.68 -3.97 2.49
CA GLU A 105 21.06 -3.86 2.00
C GLU A 105 21.45 -2.44 1.63
N ARG A 106 20.47 -1.63 1.20
CA ARG A 106 20.63 -0.21 0.83
C ARG A 106 20.42 0.76 1.99
N GLY A 107 20.07 0.26 3.19
CA GLY A 107 19.71 1.09 4.34
C GLY A 107 18.39 1.86 4.17
N VAL A 108 17.50 1.41 3.26
CA VAL A 108 16.24 2.07 2.93
C VAL A 108 15.09 1.43 3.70
N PRO A 109 14.34 2.19 4.52
CA PRO A 109 13.19 1.67 5.23
C PRO A 109 12.01 1.34 4.30
N LEU A 110 11.39 0.17 4.53
CA LEU A 110 10.13 -0.25 3.92
C LEU A 110 9.02 -0.20 4.96
N LEU A 111 7.96 0.53 4.67
CA LEU A 111 6.82 0.72 5.54
C LEU A 111 5.52 0.32 4.85
N ALA A 112 4.80 -0.67 5.39
CA ALA A 112 3.44 -0.99 4.98
C ALA A 112 2.44 -0.12 5.74
N VAL A 113 1.56 0.59 5.02
CA VAL A 113 0.66 1.61 5.56
C VAL A 113 -0.80 1.23 5.30
N SER A 114 -1.63 1.25 6.34
CA SER A 114 -3.07 0.97 6.25
C SER A 114 -3.86 1.90 7.17
N PRO A 115 -5.12 2.26 6.86
CA PRO A 115 -5.94 3.05 7.78
C PRO A 115 -6.41 2.29 9.02
N GLN A 116 -6.27 0.97 9.04
CA GLN A 116 -6.73 0.14 10.15
C GLN A 116 -6.03 0.52 11.46
N VAL A 117 -6.80 0.57 12.55
CA VAL A 117 -6.25 0.90 13.88
C VAL A 117 -5.13 -0.08 14.30
N PRO A 118 -4.07 0.40 14.97
CA PRO A 118 -2.88 -0.41 15.27
C PRO A 118 -3.18 -1.74 15.95
N GLU A 119 -4.13 -1.76 16.89
CA GLU A 119 -4.51 -2.94 17.70
C GLU A 119 -5.05 -4.10 16.86
N ARG A 120 -5.59 -3.81 15.69
CA ARG A 120 -6.09 -4.80 14.72
C ARG A 120 -5.11 -5.01 13.55
N LEU A 121 -4.37 -3.95 13.22
CA LEU A 121 -3.43 -3.97 12.12
C LEU A 121 -2.21 -4.87 12.41
N VAL A 122 -1.81 -4.99 13.66
CA VAL A 122 -0.71 -5.87 14.10
C VAL A 122 -0.92 -7.33 13.64
N GLU A 123 -2.16 -7.76 13.47
CA GLU A 123 -2.51 -9.11 13.04
C GLU A 123 -1.83 -9.55 11.73
N ILE A 124 -1.66 -8.66 10.75
CA ILE A 124 -0.98 -9.02 9.49
C ILE A 124 0.51 -9.26 9.72
N LYS A 125 1.12 -8.48 10.62
CA LYS A 125 2.53 -8.64 10.99
C LYS A 125 2.77 -9.97 11.66
N ASP A 126 1.94 -10.32 12.63
CA ASP A 126 2.04 -11.58 13.38
C ASP A 126 1.76 -12.78 12.50
N ARG A 127 0.67 -12.72 11.70
CA ARG A 127 0.27 -13.81 10.79
C ARG A 127 1.36 -14.21 9.81
N HIS A 128 2.11 -13.25 9.31
CA HIS A 128 3.12 -13.47 8.27
C HIS A 128 4.55 -13.34 8.78
N ASN A 129 4.76 -13.15 10.09
CA ASN A 129 6.07 -12.95 10.72
C ASN A 129 6.91 -11.88 9.98
N LEU A 130 6.29 -10.70 9.74
CA LEU A 130 6.89 -9.65 8.95
C LEU A 130 8.00 -8.93 9.72
N SER A 131 9.15 -8.74 9.07
CA SER A 131 10.25 -7.91 9.57
C SER A 131 10.14 -6.45 9.13
N LEU A 132 9.43 -6.17 8.01
CA LEU A 132 9.15 -4.81 7.58
C LEU A 132 8.27 -4.08 8.60
N GLN A 133 8.35 -2.75 8.59
CA GLN A 133 7.54 -1.92 9.47
C GLN A 133 6.09 -1.86 8.99
N VAL A 134 5.15 -1.87 9.94
CA VAL A 134 3.72 -1.72 9.67
C VAL A 134 3.19 -0.54 10.49
N ALA A 135 2.44 0.36 9.85
CA ALA A 135 1.90 1.53 10.52
C ALA A 135 0.48 1.88 10.06
N SER A 136 -0.25 2.50 10.95
CA SER A 136 -1.61 3.01 10.71
C SER A 136 -1.56 4.46 10.24
N ASP A 137 -2.21 4.73 9.11
CA ASP A 137 -2.56 6.07 8.63
C ASP A 137 -3.93 6.45 9.21
N ARG A 138 -3.92 7.03 10.42
CA ARG A 138 -5.15 7.40 11.12
C ARG A 138 -6.05 8.26 10.22
N ASP A 139 -7.32 7.87 10.14
CA ASP A 139 -8.36 8.56 9.39
C ASP A 139 -8.07 8.70 7.88
N ASN A 140 -7.21 7.84 7.33
CA ASN A 140 -6.74 7.93 5.94
C ASN A 140 -6.09 9.30 5.60
N ALA A 141 -5.46 9.95 6.56
CA ALA A 141 -4.99 11.34 6.41
C ALA A 141 -3.93 11.47 5.32
N LEU A 142 -2.95 10.56 5.28
CA LEU A 142 -1.90 10.57 4.25
C LEU A 142 -2.43 10.06 2.91
N ALA A 143 -3.21 8.97 2.90
CA ALA A 143 -3.82 8.43 1.70
C ALA A 143 -4.74 9.46 1.01
N ARG A 144 -5.47 10.26 1.78
CA ARG A 144 -6.30 11.37 1.27
C ARG A 144 -5.45 12.45 0.62
N ARG A 145 -4.35 12.85 1.25
CA ARG A 145 -3.41 13.84 0.68
C ARG A 145 -2.76 13.36 -0.60
N PHE A 146 -2.52 12.06 -0.72
CA PHE A 146 -1.98 11.43 -1.92
C PHE A 146 -3.03 11.18 -3.02
N GLY A 147 -4.31 11.48 -2.74
CA GLY A 147 -5.39 11.32 -3.70
C GLY A 147 -5.76 9.86 -3.98
N VAL A 148 -5.31 8.91 -3.16
CA VAL A 148 -5.42 7.46 -3.44
C VAL A 148 -6.59 6.78 -2.76
N LEU A 149 -7.52 7.53 -2.16
CA LEU A 149 -8.69 6.96 -1.51
C LEU A 149 -9.78 6.59 -2.52
N TYR A 150 -10.46 5.51 -2.20
CA TYR A 150 -11.75 5.18 -2.81
C TYR A 150 -12.75 4.80 -1.74
N GLU A 151 -14.02 4.88 -2.08
CA GLU A 151 -15.12 4.47 -1.22
C GLU A 151 -15.83 3.24 -1.80
N PHE A 152 -16.29 2.33 -0.94
CA PHE A 152 -17.11 1.21 -1.38
C PHE A 152 -18.42 1.73 -2.01
N ASP A 153 -18.74 1.24 -3.20
CA ASP A 153 -20.04 1.46 -3.80
C ASP A 153 -21.16 0.71 -3.03
N GLN A 154 -22.40 1.01 -3.35
CA GLN A 154 -23.55 0.45 -2.64
C GLN A 154 -23.59 -1.09 -2.70
N ALA A 155 -23.29 -1.69 -3.86
CA ALA A 155 -23.30 -3.14 -4.03
C ALA A 155 -22.21 -3.81 -3.17
N SER A 156 -21.01 -3.21 -3.13
CA SER A 156 -19.89 -3.68 -2.31
C SER A 156 -20.16 -3.52 -0.81
N ARG A 157 -20.84 -2.43 -0.40
CA ARG A 157 -21.27 -2.25 1.00
C ARG A 157 -22.24 -3.35 1.42
N GLN A 158 -23.27 -3.62 0.59
CA GLN A 158 -24.25 -4.68 0.85
C GLN A 158 -23.57 -6.07 0.91
N ALA A 159 -22.68 -6.37 -0.03
CA ALA A 159 -21.95 -7.63 -0.04
C ALA A 159 -21.00 -7.77 1.16
N SER A 160 -20.45 -6.68 1.67
CA SER A 160 -19.64 -6.67 2.89
C SER A 160 -20.50 -6.98 4.12
N LEU A 161 -21.63 -6.27 4.27
CA LEU A 161 -22.54 -6.44 5.40
C LEU A 161 -23.22 -7.82 5.44
N ALA A 162 -23.42 -8.45 4.30
CA ALA A 162 -23.94 -9.82 4.23
C ALA A 162 -22.95 -10.88 4.74
N LYS A 163 -21.66 -10.56 4.85
CA LYS A 163 -20.60 -11.47 5.32
C LYS A 163 -20.14 -11.19 6.75
N GLY A 164 -20.57 -10.07 7.34
CA GLY A 164 -20.15 -9.68 8.68
C GLY A 164 -20.15 -8.15 8.86
N PRO A 165 -19.31 -7.64 9.76
CA PRO A 165 -19.23 -6.22 10.02
C PRO A 165 -18.76 -5.43 8.79
N GLY A 166 -19.23 -4.19 8.66
CA GLY A 166 -18.80 -3.29 7.59
C GLY A 166 -17.32 -2.93 7.69
N ILE A 167 -16.73 -2.53 6.56
CA ILE A 167 -15.27 -2.28 6.51
C ILE A 167 -14.80 -1.23 7.53
N GLY A 168 -15.61 -0.21 7.82
CA GLY A 168 -15.31 0.81 8.82
C GLY A 168 -15.23 0.24 10.24
N GLU A 169 -16.04 -0.77 10.56
CA GLU A 169 -15.96 -1.49 11.82
C GLU A 169 -14.73 -2.41 11.83
N VAL A 170 -14.46 -3.13 10.74
CA VAL A 170 -13.27 -4.01 10.60
C VAL A 170 -11.99 -3.22 10.77
N THR A 171 -11.88 -2.05 10.14
CA THR A 171 -10.68 -1.20 10.22
C THR A 171 -10.63 -0.36 11.49
N GLY A 172 -11.77 -0.12 12.15
CA GLY A 172 -11.89 0.81 13.27
C GLY A 172 -12.00 2.28 12.85
N THR A 173 -12.10 2.57 11.55
CA THR A 173 -12.19 3.95 11.03
C THR A 173 -13.61 4.50 11.04
N GLY A 174 -14.62 3.64 11.09
CA GLY A 174 -16.03 4.03 10.98
C GLY A 174 -16.48 4.46 9.57
N THR A 175 -15.61 4.36 8.55
CA THR A 175 -15.88 4.82 7.19
C THR A 175 -15.86 3.66 6.18
N TRP A 176 -16.34 3.92 4.96
CA TRP A 176 -16.26 2.99 3.83
C TRP A 176 -15.06 3.26 2.91
N GLU A 177 -14.15 4.12 3.36
CA GLU A 177 -12.97 4.52 2.60
C GLU A 177 -11.78 3.59 2.85
N LEU A 178 -11.10 3.25 1.78
CA LEU A 178 -9.84 2.50 1.81
C LEU A 178 -8.85 3.11 0.80
N PRO A 179 -7.54 2.96 1.02
CA PRO A 179 -6.57 3.32 0.01
C PRO A 179 -6.58 2.31 -1.14
N GLN A 180 -6.47 2.80 -2.36
CA GLN A 180 -5.99 2.02 -3.49
C GLN A 180 -4.57 1.56 -3.17
N PRO A 181 -4.19 0.30 -3.46
CA PRO A 181 -2.81 -0.12 -3.30
C PRO A 181 -1.88 0.83 -4.05
N THR A 182 -0.91 1.35 -3.33
CA THR A 182 -0.03 2.40 -3.86
C THR A 182 1.37 2.17 -3.32
N VAL A 183 2.38 2.32 -4.16
CA VAL A 183 3.78 2.37 -3.74
C VAL A 183 4.33 3.76 -4.00
N VAL A 184 5.04 4.31 -3.02
CA VAL A 184 5.68 5.63 -3.13
C VAL A 184 7.11 5.53 -2.62
N VAL A 185 8.08 6.04 -3.39
CA VAL A 185 9.46 6.28 -2.94
C VAL A 185 9.61 7.77 -2.66
N ILE A 186 9.94 8.12 -1.42
CA ILE A 186 10.12 9.49 -0.97
C ILE A 186 11.60 9.70 -0.66
N GLY A 187 12.22 10.72 -1.27
CA GLY A 187 13.62 11.08 -1.03
C GLY A 187 13.82 11.89 0.26
N SER A 188 15.09 12.04 0.68
CA SER A 188 15.49 12.92 1.78
C SER A 188 15.17 14.40 1.54
N ASP A 189 14.98 14.79 0.28
CA ASP A 189 14.47 16.09 -0.16
C ASP A 189 12.96 16.27 0.08
N ARG A 190 12.28 15.27 0.64
CA ARG A 190 10.83 15.22 0.84
C ARG A 190 10.03 15.35 -0.45
N ARG A 191 10.59 14.83 -1.56
CA ARG A 191 9.89 14.70 -2.83
C ARG A 191 9.60 13.24 -3.14
N VAL A 192 8.53 13.04 -3.88
CA VAL A 192 8.21 11.75 -4.47
C VAL A 192 9.12 11.53 -5.68
N HIS A 193 9.86 10.45 -5.69
CA HIS A 193 10.71 10.03 -6.83
C HIS A 193 10.07 8.93 -7.65
N PHE A 194 9.23 8.12 -7.02
CA PHE A 194 8.43 7.09 -7.69
C PHE A 194 7.06 7.01 -7.03
N ALA A 195 6.01 6.89 -7.83
CA ALA A 195 4.68 6.55 -7.34
C ALA A 195 3.94 5.69 -8.37
N GLU A 196 3.32 4.63 -7.89
CA GLU A 196 2.43 3.77 -8.68
C GLU A 196 1.17 3.50 -7.88
N VAL A 197 0.02 3.94 -8.40
CA VAL A 197 -1.31 3.76 -7.82
C VAL A 197 -2.04 2.69 -8.61
N SER A 198 -2.61 1.72 -7.92
CA SER A 198 -3.31 0.58 -8.53
C SER A 198 -4.81 0.62 -8.23
N PRO A 199 -5.63 1.24 -9.09
CA PRO A 199 -7.09 1.25 -8.94
C PRO A 199 -7.69 -0.16 -8.93
N ASP A 200 -7.20 -1.06 -9.78
CA ASP A 200 -7.46 -2.49 -9.62
C ASP A 200 -6.54 -3.09 -8.56
N TRP A 201 -7.06 -3.40 -7.40
CA TRP A 201 -6.25 -3.96 -6.30
C TRP A 201 -5.69 -5.38 -6.55
N LEU A 202 -5.99 -6.00 -7.69
CA LEU A 202 -5.37 -7.25 -8.15
C LEU A 202 -4.24 -7.04 -9.16
N VAL A 203 -3.91 -5.78 -9.46
CA VAL A 203 -2.71 -5.40 -10.23
C VAL A 203 -1.88 -4.49 -9.34
N ARG A 204 -0.62 -4.82 -9.08
CA ARG A 204 0.22 -4.06 -8.14
C ARG A 204 1.66 -3.97 -8.64
N SER A 205 2.38 -3.01 -8.08
CA SER A 205 3.81 -2.81 -8.38
C SER A 205 4.62 -4.07 -8.03
N GLU A 206 5.41 -4.54 -8.96
CA GLU A 206 6.42 -5.59 -8.70
C GLU A 206 7.61 -5.00 -7.93
N ALA A 207 8.41 -5.84 -7.26
CA ALA A 207 9.56 -5.37 -6.48
C ALA A 207 10.65 -4.70 -7.32
N GLN A 208 10.92 -5.20 -8.53
CA GLN A 208 12.03 -4.72 -9.36
C GLN A 208 11.92 -3.25 -9.78
N PRO A 209 10.78 -2.72 -10.27
CA PRO A 209 10.62 -1.29 -10.54
C PRO A 209 10.85 -0.40 -9.31
N ILE A 210 10.45 -0.88 -8.12
CA ILE A 210 10.65 -0.14 -6.87
C ILE A 210 12.12 -0.08 -6.51
N ILE A 211 12.84 -1.20 -6.62
CA ILE A 211 14.29 -1.27 -6.37
C ILE A 211 15.03 -0.35 -7.33
N ALA A 212 14.69 -0.38 -8.63
CA ALA A 212 15.31 0.47 -9.63
C ALA A 212 15.11 1.96 -9.29
N ALA A 213 13.89 2.36 -8.91
CA ALA A 213 13.61 3.74 -8.51
C ALA A 213 14.40 4.16 -7.26
N VAL A 214 14.58 3.27 -6.30
CA VAL A 214 15.42 3.53 -5.11
C VAL A 214 16.89 3.70 -5.51
N ASP A 215 17.42 2.85 -6.39
CA ASP A 215 18.79 2.94 -6.86
C ASP A 215 19.05 4.27 -7.57
N GLU A 216 18.14 4.74 -8.41
CA GLU A 216 18.22 6.05 -9.06
C GLU A 216 18.30 7.22 -8.05
N VAL A 217 17.48 7.17 -6.99
CA VAL A 217 17.52 8.21 -5.93
C VAL A 217 18.85 8.22 -5.19
N LEU A 218 19.36 7.04 -4.84
CA LEU A 218 20.63 6.91 -4.12
C LEU A 218 21.81 7.40 -4.97
N GLU A 219 21.85 7.08 -6.27
CA GLU A 219 22.88 7.55 -7.19
C GLU A 219 22.89 9.09 -7.32
N VAL A 220 21.72 9.72 -7.39
CA VAL A 220 21.61 11.18 -7.46
C VAL A 220 22.12 11.83 -6.18
N THR A 221 21.73 11.27 -5.02
CA THR A 221 22.16 11.77 -3.71
C THR A 221 23.68 11.69 -3.54
N ASP A 222 24.29 10.57 -3.94
CA ASP A 222 25.74 10.38 -3.88
C ASP A 222 26.52 11.34 -4.78
N LYS A 223 26.01 11.64 -5.99
CA LYS A 223 26.63 12.60 -6.90
C LYS A 223 26.59 14.01 -6.32
N VAL A 224 25.50 14.42 -5.71
CA VAL A 224 25.36 15.74 -5.07
C VAL A 224 26.32 15.84 -3.87
N ALA A 225 26.41 14.82 -3.03
CA ALA A 225 27.31 14.81 -1.86
C ALA A 225 28.81 14.89 -2.24
N ARG A 226 29.19 14.31 -3.38
CA ARG A 226 30.59 14.38 -3.88
C ARG A 226 30.94 15.71 -4.57
N SER A 227 29.93 16.51 -4.90
CA SER A 227 30.10 17.80 -5.62
C SER A 227 30.03 19.02 -4.69
N ALA A 228 29.72 18.82 -3.40
CA ALA A 228 29.63 19.82 -2.34
C ALA A 228 30.87 19.80 -1.43
#